data_bf709d58fe4a9865e3f8b1c45c63e8c3
#
_entry.id   bf709d58fe4a9865e3f8b1c45c63e8c3
#
_cell.length_a   1.000
_cell.length_b   1.000
_cell.length_c   1.000
_cell.angle_alpha   90.00
_cell.angle_beta   90.00
_cell.angle_gamma   90.00
#
_symmetry.space_group_name_H-M   'P 1'
#
loop_
_entity.id
_entity.type
_entity.pdbx_description
1 polymer ?
#
loop_
_entity_poly.entity_id
_entity_poly.type
_entity_poly.pdbx_seq_one_letter_code
_entity_poly.pdbx_strand_id
1 'polypeptide(L)'
;MERQAYISELTDYCVAKHPSSREHFDWASSVLLGGGSHNLRLFKPYPFYDADARGATVTDIDGNIYVRFWQGHFANILGHNPPVVLEALKRELDGGRGLITGFPSRHQAELAELILSRIDAERIRFT
;
A
#
# COMPACT_ATOMS: atom_id res chain seq x y z
N MET A 1 12.41 -0.03 34.48
CA MET A 1 12.46 1.43 34.25
C MET A 1 13.03 1.78 32.87
N GLU A 2 14.13 1.20 32.46
CA GLU A 2 14.79 1.51 31.15
C GLU A 2 13.89 1.30 29.92
N ARG A 3 13.15 0.18 29.85
CA ARG A 3 12.27 -0.11 28.70
C ARG A 3 11.18 0.94 28.51
N GLN A 4 10.54 1.38 29.59
CA GLN A 4 9.45 2.36 29.52
C GLN A 4 9.97 3.75 29.15
N ALA A 5 11.12 4.14 29.67
CA ALA A 5 11.78 5.38 29.29
C ALA A 5 12.16 5.39 27.81
N TYR A 6 12.69 4.28 27.29
CA TYR A 6 13.04 4.14 25.89
C TYR A 6 11.81 4.20 24.96
N ILE A 7 10.70 3.54 25.36
CA ILE A 7 9.44 3.62 24.60
C ILE A 7 8.90 5.05 24.56
N SER A 8 8.99 5.79 25.68
CA SER A 8 8.58 7.21 25.72
C SER A 8 9.43 8.06 24.79
N GLU A 9 10.74 7.91 24.83
CA GLU A 9 11.68 8.65 23.97
C GLU A 9 11.39 8.39 22.46
N LEU A 10 11.17 7.12 22.07
CA LEU A 10 10.81 6.78 20.70
C LEU A 10 9.46 7.36 20.30
N THR A 11 8.48 7.37 21.21
CA THR A 11 7.16 7.95 20.96
C THR A 11 7.28 9.46 20.75
N ASP A 12 8.02 10.16 21.59
CA ASP A 12 8.26 11.60 21.48
C ASP A 12 8.97 11.95 20.16
N TYR A 13 9.97 11.14 19.78
CA TYR A 13 10.65 11.27 18.49
C TYR A 13 9.67 11.10 17.31
N CYS A 14 8.82 10.07 17.34
CA CYS A 14 7.81 9.85 16.30
C CYS A 14 6.83 11.03 16.21
N VAL A 15 6.34 11.51 17.35
CA VAL A 15 5.42 12.66 17.40
C VAL A 15 6.07 13.92 16.82
N ALA A 16 7.31 14.20 17.18
CA ALA A 16 8.05 15.37 16.66
C ALA A 16 8.29 15.29 15.14
N LYS A 17 8.45 14.07 14.61
CA LYS A 17 8.75 13.83 13.20
C LYS A 17 7.52 13.84 12.29
N HIS A 18 6.30 13.63 12.83
CA HIS A 18 5.09 13.44 12.05
C HIS A 18 3.93 14.36 12.50
N PRO A 19 4.11 15.70 12.55
CA PRO A 19 3.08 16.62 13.01
C PRO A 19 1.86 16.66 12.08
N SER A 20 2.06 16.65 10.75
CA SER A 20 0.96 16.65 9.77
C SER A 20 0.19 15.33 9.78
N SER A 21 0.87 14.21 9.98
CA SER A 21 0.23 12.91 10.14
C SER A 21 -0.63 12.85 11.39
N ARG A 22 -0.24 13.52 12.48
CA ARG A 22 -1.08 13.65 13.68
C ARG A 22 -2.37 14.42 13.39
N GLU A 23 -2.25 15.60 12.80
CA GLU A 23 -3.40 16.42 12.44
C GLU A 23 -4.37 15.67 11.52
N HIS A 24 -3.83 14.96 10.52
CA HIS A 24 -4.62 14.13 9.63
C HIS A 24 -5.31 12.97 10.35
N PHE A 25 -4.64 12.32 11.30
CA PHE A 25 -5.21 11.24 12.11
C PHE A 25 -6.35 11.74 13.01
N ASP A 26 -6.19 12.91 13.61
CA ASP A 26 -7.23 13.54 14.45
C ASP A 26 -8.49 13.83 13.61
N TRP A 27 -8.32 14.37 12.41
CA TRP A 27 -9.42 14.53 11.45
C TRP A 27 -10.01 13.20 11.01
N ALA A 28 -9.20 12.25 10.58
CA ALA A 28 -9.65 10.94 10.12
C ALA A 28 -10.44 10.18 11.21
N SER A 29 -10.05 10.35 12.48
CA SER A 29 -10.74 9.73 13.62
C SER A 29 -12.15 10.29 13.85
N SER A 30 -12.46 11.48 13.34
CA SER A 30 -13.81 12.05 13.40
C SER A 30 -14.78 11.43 12.38
N VAL A 31 -14.26 10.79 11.30
CA VAL A 31 -15.06 10.25 10.19
C VAL A 31 -14.83 8.76 9.94
N LEU A 32 -13.74 8.20 10.46
CA LEU A 32 -13.42 6.77 10.34
C LEU A 32 -13.29 6.13 11.72
N LEU A 33 -13.87 4.96 11.89
CA LEU A 33 -13.73 4.21 13.13
C LEU A 33 -12.24 3.90 13.40
N GLY A 34 -11.70 4.45 14.49
CA GLY A 34 -10.29 4.32 14.85
C GLY A 34 -9.31 5.09 13.97
N GLY A 35 -9.78 6.02 13.12
CA GLY A 35 -8.93 6.86 12.27
C GLY A 35 -8.36 6.18 11.02
N GLY A 36 -8.85 4.98 10.66
CA GLY A 36 -8.34 4.26 9.50
C GLY A 36 -9.25 3.17 8.98
N SER A 37 -9.05 2.77 7.72
CA SER A 37 -9.88 1.79 7.04
C SER A 37 -9.55 0.32 7.38
N HIS A 38 -8.41 0.06 8.03
CA HIS A 38 -7.95 -1.30 8.31
C HIS A 38 -7.05 -1.36 9.54
N ASN A 39 -7.38 -2.23 10.49
CA ASN A 39 -6.69 -2.33 11.79
C ASN A 39 -5.18 -2.57 11.70
N LEU A 40 -4.71 -3.33 10.69
CA LEU A 40 -3.27 -3.59 10.48
C LEU A 40 -2.46 -2.34 10.09
N ARG A 41 -3.15 -1.24 9.76
CA ARG A 41 -2.53 0.04 9.42
C ARG A 41 -2.55 1.04 10.57
N LEU A 42 -3.18 0.66 11.69
CA LEU A 42 -3.30 1.50 12.87
C LEU A 42 -2.24 1.07 13.90
N PHE A 43 -1.28 1.94 14.16
CA PHE A 43 -0.25 1.75 15.19
C PHE A 43 -0.10 3.01 16.03
N LYS A 44 0.44 2.83 17.24
CA LYS A 44 0.60 3.92 18.21
C LYS A 44 1.91 4.69 17.95
N PRO A 45 1.93 6.00 18.25
CA PRO A 45 0.83 6.81 18.79
C PRO A 45 -0.27 7.08 17.76
N TYR A 46 0.03 7.16 16.47
CA TYR A 46 -0.82 7.26 15.29
C TYR A 46 -0.01 6.83 14.05
N PRO A 47 -0.66 6.39 12.95
CA PRO A 47 0.04 6.06 11.73
C PRO A 47 0.57 7.32 11.03
N PHE A 48 1.69 7.22 10.32
CA PHE A 48 2.04 8.20 9.31
C PHE A 48 1.22 7.94 8.03
N TYR A 49 0.99 8.98 7.25
CA TYR A 49 0.21 8.91 6.01
C TYR A 49 1.11 9.09 4.81
N ASP A 50 1.03 8.16 3.86
CA ASP A 50 1.83 8.19 2.62
C ASP A 50 1.33 9.31 1.69
N ALA A 51 2.24 10.11 1.14
CA ALA A 51 1.97 11.13 0.12
C ALA A 51 2.40 10.67 -1.28
N ASP A 52 3.53 9.97 -1.39
CA ASP A 52 4.06 9.44 -2.65
C ASP A 52 4.78 8.12 -2.41
N ALA A 53 4.86 7.29 -3.45
CA ALA A 53 5.56 6.02 -3.39
C ALA A 53 6.18 5.68 -4.76
N ARG A 54 7.48 5.30 -4.77
CA ARG A 54 8.22 4.91 -5.99
C ARG A 54 9.22 3.80 -5.71
N GLY A 55 9.20 2.76 -6.52
CA GLY A 55 10.10 1.63 -6.31
C GLY A 55 10.01 1.08 -4.90
N ALA A 56 11.10 1.08 -4.15
CA ALA A 56 11.15 0.60 -2.78
C ALA A 56 10.85 1.68 -1.72
N THR A 57 10.65 2.94 -2.11
CA THR A 57 10.51 4.06 -1.18
C THR A 57 9.09 4.61 -1.14
N VAL A 58 8.72 5.11 0.03
CA VAL A 58 7.51 5.92 0.25
C VAL A 58 7.90 7.22 0.92
N THR A 59 7.18 8.28 0.60
CA THR A 59 7.29 9.60 1.26
C THR A 59 5.99 9.86 1.98
N ASP A 60 6.06 10.22 3.26
CA ASP A 60 4.88 10.60 4.03
C ASP A 60 4.49 12.06 3.80
N ILE A 61 3.32 12.45 4.33
CA ILE A 61 2.82 13.83 4.22
C ILE A 61 3.65 14.84 5.01
N ASP A 62 4.55 14.38 5.88
CA ASP A 62 5.52 15.20 6.62
C ASP A 62 6.86 15.33 5.87
N GLY A 63 7.00 14.70 4.68
CA GLY A 63 8.17 14.76 3.82
C GLY A 63 9.28 13.75 4.19
N ASN A 64 9.02 12.83 5.10
CA ASN A 64 10.00 11.80 5.46
C ASN A 64 9.99 10.67 4.43
N ILE A 65 11.18 10.15 4.10
CA ILE A 65 11.35 9.07 3.14
C ILE A 65 11.71 7.78 3.86
N TYR A 66 11.02 6.70 3.54
CA TYR A 66 11.21 5.37 4.12
C TYR A 66 11.43 4.31 3.03
N VAL A 67 12.26 3.31 3.33
CA VAL A 67 12.30 2.07 2.54
C VAL A 67 11.21 1.14 3.05
N ARG A 68 10.32 0.72 2.15
CA ARG A 68 9.16 -0.10 2.50
C ARG A 68 9.37 -1.56 2.14
N PHE A 69 9.59 -2.39 3.15
CA PHE A 69 9.75 -3.85 2.97
C PHE A 69 8.43 -4.60 2.82
N TRP A 70 7.33 -4.05 3.29
CA TRP A 70 6.01 -4.70 3.25
C TRP A 70 5.40 -4.78 1.83
N GLN A 71 5.75 -3.85 0.96
CA GLN A 71 5.38 -3.82 -0.47
C GLN A 71 3.89 -4.14 -0.75
N GLY A 72 2.98 -3.51 0.02
CA GLY A 72 1.55 -3.67 -0.21
C GLY A 72 1.05 -5.10 -0.04
N HIS A 73 1.36 -5.77 1.06
CA HIS A 73 1.10 -7.20 1.29
C HIS A 73 1.79 -8.10 0.27
N PHE A 74 3.03 -7.77 -0.08
CA PHE A 74 3.86 -8.50 -1.05
C PHE A 74 3.35 -8.47 -2.50
N ALA A 75 2.30 -7.69 -2.80
CA ALA A 75 1.76 -7.56 -4.15
C ALA A 75 2.67 -6.74 -5.09
N ASN A 76 3.42 -5.77 -4.54
CA ASN A 76 4.25 -4.85 -5.32
C ASN A 76 5.67 -5.41 -5.56
N ILE A 77 5.79 -6.61 -6.13
CA ILE A 77 7.09 -7.24 -6.39
C ILE A 77 8.00 -6.43 -7.33
N LEU A 78 7.42 -5.55 -8.16
CA LEU A 78 8.14 -4.62 -9.03
C LEU A 78 8.35 -3.24 -8.36
N GLY A 79 8.01 -3.12 -7.08
CA GLY A 79 8.00 -1.86 -6.37
C GLY A 79 6.72 -1.04 -6.60
N HIS A 80 6.69 0.15 -5.98
CA HIS A 80 5.58 1.08 -6.13
C HIS A 80 5.61 1.79 -7.48
N ASN A 81 4.45 1.87 -8.13
CA ASN A 81 4.24 2.63 -9.36
C ASN A 81 5.24 2.31 -10.50
N PRO A 82 5.52 1.02 -10.81
CA PRO A 82 6.44 0.69 -11.88
C PRO A 82 5.88 1.16 -13.23
N PRO A 83 6.69 1.87 -14.06
CA PRO A 83 6.21 2.47 -15.30
C PRO A 83 5.53 1.46 -16.24
N VAL A 84 6.06 0.26 -16.35
CA VAL A 84 5.51 -0.80 -17.21
C VAL A 84 4.07 -1.17 -16.85
N VAL A 85 3.75 -1.20 -15.55
CA VAL A 85 2.37 -1.48 -15.07
C VAL A 85 1.47 -0.27 -15.28
N LEU A 86 1.95 0.94 -14.96
CA LEU A 86 1.17 2.16 -15.14
C LEU A 86 0.81 2.40 -16.61
N GLU A 87 1.75 2.16 -17.53
CA GLU A 87 1.51 2.26 -18.96
C GLU A 87 0.52 1.21 -19.46
N ALA A 88 0.59 -0.01 -18.96
CA ALA A 88 -0.38 -1.06 -19.30
C ALA A 88 -1.80 -0.68 -18.83
N LEU A 89 -1.94 -0.21 -17.58
CA LEU A 89 -3.22 0.27 -17.06
C LEU A 89 -3.79 1.44 -17.87
N LYS A 90 -2.96 2.42 -18.21
CA LYS A 90 -3.38 3.55 -19.05
C LYS A 90 -3.90 3.09 -20.40
N ARG A 91 -3.20 2.18 -21.08
CA ARG A 91 -3.66 1.62 -22.37
C ARG A 91 -5.02 0.93 -22.26
N GLU A 92 -5.26 0.17 -21.18
CA GLU A 92 -6.56 -0.49 -20.98
C GLU A 92 -7.70 0.52 -20.74
N LEU A 93 -7.43 1.57 -19.95
CA LEU A 93 -8.40 2.65 -19.71
C LEU A 93 -8.70 3.45 -20.97
N ASP A 94 -7.66 3.85 -21.71
CA ASP A 94 -7.76 4.62 -22.95
C ASP A 94 -8.44 3.81 -24.09
N GLY A 95 -8.34 2.48 -24.03
CA GLY A 95 -8.99 1.57 -24.97
C GLY A 95 -10.53 1.54 -24.90
N GLY A 96 -11.15 2.32 -24.03
CA GLY A 96 -12.60 2.49 -23.91
C GLY A 96 -13.35 1.27 -23.35
N ARG A 97 -12.62 0.25 -22.88
CA ARG A 97 -13.23 -0.95 -22.28
C ARG A 97 -13.59 -0.77 -20.81
N GLY A 98 -13.03 0.26 -20.16
CA GLY A 98 -13.28 0.58 -18.77
C GLY A 98 -12.81 -0.51 -17.78
N LEU A 99 -13.29 -0.41 -16.54
CA LEU A 99 -13.06 -1.41 -15.49
C LEU A 99 -14.23 -2.38 -15.47
N ILE A 100 -13.99 -3.64 -15.82
CA ILE A 100 -15.01 -4.70 -15.80
C ILE A 100 -14.85 -5.47 -14.50
N THR A 101 -15.90 -5.49 -13.68
CA THR A 101 -15.95 -6.21 -12.40
C THR A 101 -17.15 -7.16 -12.37
N GLY A 102 -17.05 -8.23 -11.56
CA GLY A 102 -18.15 -9.16 -11.31
C GLY A 102 -18.34 -10.26 -12.37
N PHE A 103 -17.60 -10.23 -13.48
CA PHE A 103 -17.66 -11.26 -14.51
C PHE A 103 -16.27 -11.78 -14.87
N PRO A 104 -16.16 -13.05 -15.36
CA PRO A 104 -14.90 -13.54 -15.89
C PRO A 104 -14.42 -12.68 -17.06
N SER A 105 -13.12 -12.41 -17.13
CA SER A 105 -12.51 -11.66 -18.22
C SER A 105 -11.48 -12.51 -18.97
N ARG A 106 -11.23 -12.15 -20.23
CA ARG A 106 -10.19 -12.78 -21.05
C ARG A 106 -8.81 -12.67 -20.39
N HIS A 107 -8.52 -11.51 -19.78
CA HIS A 107 -7.23 -11.28 -19.12
C HIS A 107 -6.96 -12.22 -17.94
N GLN A 108 -8.00 -12.70 -17.25
CA GLN A 108 -7.83 -13.73 -16.21
C GLN A 108 -7.31 -15.05 -16.77
N ALA A 109 -7.85 -15.49 -17.91
CA ALA A 109 -7.42 -16.71 -18.58
C ALA A 109 -6.01 -16.57 -19.14
N GLU A 110 -5.70 -15.45 -19.78
CA GLU A 110 -4.35 -15.13 -20.30
C GLU A 110 -3.31 -15.10 -19.19
N LEU A 111 -3.64 -14.49 -18.05
CA LEU A 111 -2.76 -14.47 -16.87
C LEU A 111 -2.58 -15.89 -16.30
N ALA A 112 -3.65 -16.68 -16.20
CA ALA A 112 -3.58 -18.06 -15.74
C ALA A 112 -2.64 -18.90 -16.65
N GLU A 113 -2.79 -18.82 -17.96
CA GLU A 113 -1.95 -19.49 -18.93
C GLU A 113 -0.48 -19.08 -18.80
N LEU A 114 -0.21 -17.77 -18.67
CA LEU A 114 1.13 -17.26 -18.47
C LEU A 114 1.78 -17.80 -17.18
N ILE A 115 1.05 -17.84 -16.08
CA ILE A 115 1.56 -18.39 -14.82
C ILE A 115 1.83 -19.88 -14.95
N LEU A 116 0.88 -20.65 -15.50
CA LEU A 116 1.01 -22.10 -15.69
C LEU A 116 2.17 -22.46 -16.62
N SER A 117 2.54 -21.59 -17.56
CA SER A 117 3.74 -21.79 -18.38
C SER A 117 5.06 -21.71 -17.61
N ARG A 118 5.05 -21.26 -16.36
CA ARG A 118 6.25 -21.04 -15.51
C ARG A 118 6.31 -21.92 -14.28
N ILE A 119 5.24 -22.62 -13.96
CA ILE A 119 5.13 -23.48 -12.79
C ILE A 119 4.56 -24.85 -13.19
N ASP A 120 4.91 -25.88 -12.42
CA ASP A 120 4.37 -27.24 -12.60
C ASP A 120 3.03 -27.35 -11.85
N ALA A 121 1.94 -26.95 -12.52
CA ALA A 121 0.58 -27.04 -12.01
C ALA A 121 -0.41 -27.19 -13.18
N GLU A 122 -1.52 -27.89 -12.95
CA GLU A 122 -2.53 -28.13 -14.00
C GLU A 122 -3.53 -26.98 -14.15
N ARG A 123 -3.88 -26.34 -13.05
CA ARG A 123 -4.91 -25.29 -13.00
C ARG A 123 -4.60 -24.25 -11.93
N ILE A 124 -5.15 -23.05 -12.12
CA ILE A 124 -5.03 -21.91 -11.19
C ILE A 124 -6.41 -21.34 -10.85
N ARG A 125 -6.55 -20.85 -9.63
CA ARG A 125 -7.70 -20.09 -9.17
C ARG A 125 -7.25 -18.77 -8.56
N PHE A 126 -7.87 -17.69 -8.98
CA PHE A 126 -7.71 -16.36 -8.36
C PHE A 126 -8.79 -16.17 -7.29
N THR A 127 -8.40 -15.68 -6.11
CA THR A 127 -9.27 -15.44 -4.94
C THR A 127 -9.17 -13.99 -4.49
#